data_d3ac89ead0f25cca25ab0e8f91461e5b
#
_entry.id   d3ac89ead0f25cca25ab0e8f91461e5b
#
_cell.length_a   1.000
_cell.length_b   1.000
_cell.length_c   1.000
_cell.angle_alpha   90.00
_cell.angle_beta   90.00
_cell.angle_gamma   90.00
#
_symmetry.space_group_name_H-M   'P 1'
#
loop_
_entity.id
_entity.type
_entity.pdbx_description
1 polymer ?
#
loop_
_entity_poly.entity_id
_entity_poly.type
_entity_poly.pdbx_seq_one_letter_code
_entity_poly.pdbx_strand_id
1 'polypeptide(L)'
;MSKVIDDFLIPYAAEKGKEAERIEKLFIRQERIINNLPSDWPSRAFPQYLAHTIFKEGGNIRVYIKHAALKRLTRDEMAFLEYQADHPWRFRFSTILSSPAEDFYLMEDVFSEEEFLLYSPAITSILKTRNAMLWFSLVLSNPRCCQTYGPVVPFNGFEPDDIFFFATEVNHLIEDEDDLIAEIDSNPLPFMLLISGSTLPVLYSKDHHVLHVMAEFDVDSLDTRKFKSSFKTAFSHGVYRLTLKRWGGPPHFSEAYYDENENTLLLSAMTDRGFAELTGAIRDCGLDIPPDADIRVSPAMVSTASEILGRKIDLLRYSGLFKEDVPVEKQEGLDRLNRLIELALPAINAGVQPDIRSIAEKAGYEPETAADILRQVTDQINKMGKSSKRK
;
A
#
# COMPACT_ATOMS: atom_id res chain seq x y z
N MET A 1 20.74 -17.92 19.36
CA MET A 1 19.36 -17.54 19.74
C MET A 1 18.37 -17.80 18.62
N SER A 2 18.61 -17.43 17.35
CA SER A 2 17.74 -17.85 16.24
C SER A 2 17.45 -19.36 16.20
N LYS A 3 18.44 -20.19 16.51
CA LYS A 3 18.26 -21.65 16.61
C LYS A 3 17.18 -22.09 17.59
N VAL A 4 17.00 -21.40 18.71
CA VAL A 4 15.92 -21.75 19.68
C VAL A 4 14.55 -21.47 19.06
N ILE A 5 14.43 -20.42 18.27
CA ILE A 5 13.20 -20.08 17.59
C ILE A 5 13.03 -21.00 16.37
N ASP A 6 13.98 -21.03 15.45
CA ASP A 6 13.85 -21.67 14.14
C ASP A 6 13.90 -23.20 14.21
N ASP A 7 14.85 -23.76 14.99
CA ASP A 7 15.08 -25.20 15.03
C ASP A 7 14.21 -25.90 16.06
N PHE A 8 13.63 -25.15 17.01
CA PHE A 8 12.87 -25.76 18.11
C PHE A 8 11.46 -25.20 18.27
N LEU A 9 11.29 -23.89 18.57
CA LEU A 9 10.00 -23.34 18.97
C LEU A 9 8.99 -23.31 17.82
N ILE A 10 9.40 -22.88 16.64
CA ILE A 10 8.53 -22.81 15.46
C ILE A 10 8.09 -24.21 15.01
N PRO A 11 8.98 -25.21 14.83
CA PRO A 11 8.59 -26.58 14.52
C PRO A 11 7.71 -27.20 15.62
N TYR A 12 8.02 -26.94 16.88
CA TYR A 12 7.23 -27.43 18.01
C TYR A 12 5.81 -26.85 18.02
N ALA A 13 5.68 -25.53 17.82
CA ALA A 13 4.40 -24.85 17.74
C ALA A 13 3.58 -25.31 16.51
N ALA A 14 4.25 -25.53 15.39
CA ALA A 14 3.64 -26.04 14.18
C ALA A 14 3.08 -27.48 14.37
N GLU A 15 3.81 -28.34 15.12
CA GLU A 15 3.41 -29.72 15.38
C GLU A 15 2.33 -29.85 16.46
N LYS A 16 2.44 -29.09 17.54
CA LYS A 16 1.60 -29.25 18.76
C LYS A 16 0.48 -28.23 18.88
N GLY A 17 0.62 -27.06 18.22
CA GLY A 17 -0.38 -26.00 18.26
C GLY A 17 -1.33 -26.10 17.05
N LYS A 18 -2.57 -25.68 17.25
CA LYS A 18 -3.55 -25.54 16.16
C LYS A 18 -3.32 -24.27 15.33
N GLU A 19 -2.37 -23.43 15.75
CA GLU A 19 -2.03 -22.17 15.11
C GLU A 19 -1.53 -22.39 13.68
N ALA A 20 -0.68 -23.38 13.46
CA ALA A 20 -0.17 -23.70 12.13
C ALA A 20 -1.29 -24.04 11.13
N GLU A 21 -2.23 -24.90 11.53
CA GLU A 21 -3.40 -25.24 10.71
C GLU A 21 -4.29 -24.02 10.43
N ARG A 22 -4.44 -23.13 11.40
CA ARG A 22 -5.21 -21.90 11.26
C ARG A 22 -4.55 -20.95 10.27
N ILE A 23 -3.24 -20.77 10.38
CA ILE A 23 -2.45 -19.92 9.48
C ILE A 23 -2.49 -20.50 8.06
N GLU A 24 -2.30 -21.82 7.91
CA GLU A 24 -2.37 -22.49 6.61
C GLU A 24 -3.73 -22.24 5.93
N LYS A 25 -4.84 -22.35 6.65
CA LYS A 25 -6.17 -22.00 6.13
C LYS A 25 -6.30 -20.55 5.70
N LEU A 26 -5.65 -19.61 6.41
CA LEU A 26 -5.62 -18.21 6.01
C LEU A 26 -4.83 -18.01 4.71
N PHE A 27 -3.68 -18.66 4.57
CA PHE A 27 -2.87 -18.61 3.35
C PHE A 27 -3.62 -19.23 2.14
N ILE A 28 -4.29 -20.35 2.34
CA ILE A 28 -5.12 -20.97 1.28
C ILE A 28 -6.22 -20.03 0.80
N ARG A 29 -6.87 -19.29 1.68
CA ARG A 29 -7.89 -18.30 1.28
C ARG A 29 -7.33 -17.17 0.41
N GLN A 30 -6.04 -16.89 0.53
CA GLN A 30 -5.33 -15.86 -0.25
C GLN A 30 -4.49 -16.46 -1.39
N GLU A 31 -4.72 -17.73 -1.74
CA GLU A 31 -3.93 -18.46 -2.75
C GLU A 31 -3.84 -17.72 -4.08
N ARG A 32 -4.92 -17.04 -4.50
CA ARG A 32 -4.95 -16.26 -5.76
C ARG A 32 -3.84 -15.21 -5.82
N ILE A 33 -3.56 -14.53 -4.71
CA ILE A 33 -2.53 -13.49 -4.63
C ILE A 33 -1.18 -14.13 -4.39
N ILE A 34 -1.13 -15.07 -3.46
CA ILE A 34 0.10 -15.76 -3.06
C ILE A 34 0.77 -16.45 -4.25
N ASN A 35 0.00 -17.01 -5.18
CA ASN A 35 0.53 -17.65 -6.38
C ASN A 35 1.19 -16.67 -7.37
N ASN A 36 0.92 -15.36 -7.24
CA ASN A 36 1.56 -14.30 -8.03
C ASN A 36 2.83 -13.74 -7.35
N LEU A 37 3.10 -14.12 -6.10
CA LEU A 37 4.29 -13.71 -5.36
C LEU A 37 5.49 -14.61 -5.69
N PRO A 38 6.72 -14.21 -5.33
CA PRO A 38 7.89 -15.07 -5.47
C PRO A 38 7.66 -16.44 -4.82
N SER A 39 8.05 -17.52 -5.50
CA SER A 39 7.73 -18.89 -5.11
C SER A 39 8.26 -19.30 -3.71
N ASP A 40 9.30 -18.61 -3.21
CA ASP A 40 9.87 -18.80 -1.89
C ASP A 40 9.15 -17.97 -0.79
N TRP A 41 8.27 -17.02 -1.19
CA TRP A 41 7.61 -16.13 -0.23
C TRP A 41 6.76 -16.90 0.80
N PRO A 42 5.88 -17.85 0.44
CA PRO A 42 5.05 -18.55 1.42
C PRO A 42 5.87 -19.30 2.48
N SER A 43 6.97 -19.94 2.06
CA SER A 43 7.84 -20.69 2.96
C SER A 43 8.59 -19.81 3.96
N ARG A 44 8.77 -18.52 3.66
CA ARG A 44 9.40 -17.52 4.52
C ARG A 44 8.38 -16.74 5.36
N ALA A 45 7.22 -16.44 4.79
CA ALA A 45 6.15 -15.68 5.44
C ALA A 45 5.40 -16.51 6.50
N PHE A 46 5.20 -17.81 6.25
CA PHE A 46 4.51 -18.69 7.18
C PHE A 46 5.22 -18.77 8.57
N PRO A 47 6.53 -19.06 8.66
CA PRO A 47 7.25 -19.03 9.95
C PRO A 47 7.20 -17.64 10.61
N GLN A 48 7.26 -16.55 9.83
CA GLN A 48 7.16 -15.18 10.34
C GLN A 48 5.79 -14.93 11.00
N TYR A 49 4.71 -15.30 10.32
CA TYR A 49 3.36 -15.20 10.87
C TYR A 49 3.19 -16.04 12.14
N LEU A 50 3.68 -17.29 12.12
CA LEU A 50 3.62 -18.18 13.29
C LEU A 50 4.42 -17.63 14.47
N ALA A 51 5.62 -17.09 14.21
CA ALA A 51 6.43 -16.44 15.25
C ALA A 51 5.68 -15.23 15.83
N HIS A 52 5.08 -14.40 15.01
CA HIS A 52 4.27 -13.28 15.50
C HIS A 52 3.13 -13.78 16.40
N THR A 53 2.38 -14.80 16.00
CA THR A 53 1.28 -15.37 16.81
C THR A 53 1.76 -15.86 18.18
N ILE A 54 3.00 -16.37 18.26
CA ILE A 54 3.60 -16.84 19.51
C ILE A 54 4.03 -15.68 20.40
N PHE A 55 4.69 -14.67 19.82
CA PHE A 55 5.42 -13.64 20.57
C PHE A 55 4.70 -12.30 20.66
N LYS A 56 3.60 -12.10 19.95
CA LYS A 56 2.82 -10.85 20.05
C LYS A 56 2.26 -10.64 21.44
N GLU A 57 1.78 -9.45 21.74
CA GLU A 57 1.06 -9.16 22.97
C GLU A 57 -0.13 -10.13 23.15
N GLY A 58 -0.24 -10.74 24.35
CA GLY A 58 -1.22 -11.81 24.58
C GLY A 58 -0.97 -13.12 23.83
N GLY A 59 0.18 -13.26 23.16
CA GLY A 59 0.57 -14.46 22.44
C GLY A 59 0.90 -15.66 23.35
N ASN A 60 1.13 -16.82 22.72
CA ASN A 60 1.22 -18.10 23.42
C ASN A 60 2.60 -18.40 24.04
N ILE A 61 3.58 -17.50 23.94
CA ILE A 61 4.95 -17.75 24.42
C ILE A 61 5.00 -18.16 25.90
N ARG A 62 4.21 -17.51 26.78
CA ARG A 62 4.16 -17.84 28.22
C ARG A 62 3.57 -19.23 28.51
N VAL A 63 2.76 -19.78 27.59
CA VAL A 63 2.25 -21.15 27.65
C VAL A 63 3.34 -22.10 27.20
N TYR A 64 4.01 -21.82 26.10
CA TYR A 64 5.07 -22.66 25.54
C TYR A 64 6.27 -22.79 26.50
N ILE A 65 6.72 -21.73 27.17
CA ILE A 65 7.83 -21.76 28.14
C ILE A 65 7.60 -22.78 29.24
N LYS A 66 6.35 -23.02 29.65
CA LYS A 66 6.01 -24.01 30.71
C LYS A 66 6.03 -25.45 30.22
N HIS A 67 6.16 -25.70 28.92
CA HIS A 67 6.12 -27.07 28.39
C HIS A 67 7.37 -27.90 28.77
N ALA A 68 7.15 -29.16 29.05
CA ALA A 68 8.22 -30.09 29.46
C ALA A 68 9.32 -30.23 28.40
N ALA A 69 8.98 -30.09 27.11
CA ALA A 69 9.95 -30.13 26.01
C ALA A 69 11.00 -29.00 26.06
N LEU A 70 10.64 -27.82 26.58
CA LEU A 70 11.56 -26.69 26.75
C LEU A 70 12.50 -26.82 27.95
N LYS A 71 12.27 -27.77 28.86
CA LYS A 71 13.20 -28.06 29.95
C LYS A 71 14.58 -28.56 29.48
N ARG A 72 14.72 -28.88 28.20
CA ARG A 72 16.00 -29.26 27.56
C ARG A 72 16.85 -28.06 27.14
N LEU A 73 16.28 -26.86 27.12
CA LEU A 73 17.00 -25.64 26.79
C LEU A 73 17.99 -25.27 27.92
N THR A 74 19.07 -24.64 27.52
CA THR A 74 20.05 -24.08 28.45
C THR A 74 19.43 -22.91 29.23
N ARG A 75 20.08 -22.50 30.31
CA ARG A 75 19.65 -21.35 31.12
C ARG A 75 19.58 -20.07 30.30
N ASP A 76 20.55 -19.85 29.39
CA ASP A 76 20.62 -18.65 28.58
C ASP A 76 19.52 -18.63 27.49
N GLU A 77 19.20 -19.78 26.88
CA GLU A 77 18.11 -19.94 25.96
C GLU A 77 16.74 -19.69 26.61
N MET A 78 16.56 -20.20 27.84
CA MET A 78 15.33 -19.93 28.59
C MET A 78 15.21 -18.44 28.96
N ALA A 79 16.29 -17.83 29.45
CA ALA A 79 16.32 -16.42 29.79
C ALA A 79 16.01 -15.54 28.54
N PHE A 80 16.49 -15.95 27.36
CA PHE A 80 16.14 -15.29 26.13
C PHE A 80 14.63 -15.39 25.80
N LEU A 81 14.02 -16.57 25.94
CA LEU A 81 12.58 -16.74 25.71
C LEU A 81 11.73 -15.97 26.73
N GLU A 82 12.15 -15.94 28.01
CA GLU A 82 11.51 -15.15 29.05
C GLU A 82 11.58 -13.66 28.74
N TYR A 83 12.74 -13.15 28.25
CA TYR A 83 12.90 -11.79 27.81
C TYR A 83 11.93 -11.48 26.64
N GLN A 84 11.82 -12.37 25.65
CA GLN A 84 10.90 -12.19 24.52
C GLN A 84 9.43 -12.24 24.96
N ALA A 85 9.09 -12.96 26.01
CA ALA A 85 7.74 -12.98 26.57
C ALA A 85 7.32 -11.66 27.25
N ASP A 86 8.31 -10.87 27.70
CA ASP A 86 8.11 -9.53 28.28
C ASP A 86 8.24 -8.40 27.27
N HIS A 87 8.73 -8.70 26.05
CA HIS A 87 8.94 -7.74 24.98
C HIS A 87 8.27 -8.27 23.69
N PRO A 88 6.96 -8.02 23.51
CA PRO A 88 6.19 -8.54 22.38
C PRO A 88 6.78 -8.16 21.05
N TRP A 89 6.72 -9.07 20.09
CA TRP A 89 7.11 -8.83 18.72
C TRP A 89 5.98 -8.15 17.98
N ARG A 90 6.34 -7.15 17.16
CA ARG A 90 5.36 -6.38 16.37
C ARG A 90 5.77 -6.29 14.93
N PHE A 91 4.79 -6.37 14.04
CA PHE A 91 4.97 -5.90 12.68
C PHE A 91 4.97 -4.37 12.69
N ARG A 92 5.95 -3.78 12.01
CA ARG A 92 6.12 -2.33 11.95
C ARG A 92 6.28 -1.85 10.51
N PHE A 93 5.67 -0.70 10.22
CA PHE A 93 6.01 0.12 9.08
C PHE A 93 6.98 1.21 9.55
N SER A 94 8.17 1.24 8.96
CA SER A 94 9.24 2.11 9.48
C SER A 94 10.01 2.80 8.37
N THR A 95 10.58 3.97 8.68
CA THR A 95 11.53 4.67 7.82
C THR A 95 12.93 4.64 8.43
N ILE A 96 13.97 4.79 7.58
CA ILE A 96 15.35 4.88 8.04
C ILE A 96 15.67 6.36 8.29
N LEU A 97 15.95 6.71 9.55
CA LEU A 97 16.44 8.05 9.91
C LEU A 97 17.95 8.20 9.66
N SER A 98 18.73 7.17 10.03
CA SER A 98 20.18 7.15 9.81
C SER A 98 20.75 5.72 9.86
N SER A 99 22.00 5.56 9.42
CA SER A 99 22.76 4.31 9.50
C SER A 99 24.04 4.55 10.30
N PRO A 100 24.02 4.32 11.62
CA PRO A 100 25.17 4.62 12.48
C PRO A 100 26.36 3.65 12.30
N ALA A 101 26.11 2.43 11.81
CA ALA A 101 27.14 1.43 11.51
C ALA A 101 26.63 0.46 10.45
N GLU A 102 27.51 -0.39 9.91
CA GLU A 102 27.12 -1.46 8.98
C GLU A 102 26.04 -2.35 9.61
N ASP A 103 24.98 -2.63 8.88
CA ASP A 103 23.80 -3.40 9.28
C ASP A 103 22.97 -2.79 10.43
N PHE A 104 23.34 -1.61 10.94
CA PHE A 104 22.58 -0.91 11.96
C PHE A 104 21.90 0.32 11.41
N TYR A 105 20.62 0.46 11.74
CA TYR A 105 19.74 1.53 11.28
C TYR A 105 18.99 2.12 12.47
N LEU A 106 19.02 3.44 12.61
CA LEU A 106 18.06 4.16 13.43
C LEU A 106 16.78 4.25 12.61
N MET A 107 15.73 3.61 13.07
CA MET A 107 14.42 3.54 12.42
C MET A 107 13.41 4.36 13.22
N GLU A 108 12.40 4.84 12.53
CA GLU A 108 11.20 5.40 13.12
C GLU A 108 9.99 4.61 12.63
N ASP A 109 9.15 4.13 13.55
CA ASP A 109 7.85 3.56 13.24
C ASP A 109 6.92 4.72 12.81
N VAL A 110 6.38 4.65 11.59
CA VAL A 110 5.65 5.78 10.99
C VAL A 110 4.28 6.05 11.59
N PHE A 111 3.75 5.14 12.42
CA PHE A 111 2.45 5.30 13.07
C PHE A 111 2.57 5.58 14.57
N SER A 112 3.52 4.96 15.28
CA SER A 112 3.73 5.23 16.70
C SER A 112 4.78 6.31 16.97
N GLU A 113 5.49 6.80 15.94
CA GLU A 113 6.62 7.74 16.03
C GLU A 113 7.76 7.24 16.96
N GLU A 114 7.76 5.94 17.31
CA GLU A 114 8.78 5.34 18.16
C GLU A 114 10.10 5.18 17.39
N GLU A 115 11.17 5.79 17.86
CA GLU A 115 12.52 5.56 17.35
C GLU A 115 13.15 4.31 17.97
N PHE A 116 13.79 3.48 17.16
CA PHE A 116 14.49 2.29 17.64
C PHE A 116 15.72 1.97 16.80
N LEU A 117 16.77 1.45 17.45
CA LEU A 117 17.95 0.95 16.77
C LEU A 117 17.71 -0.47 16.29
N LEU A 118 17.77 -0.67 14.98
CA LEU A 118 17.55 -1.97 14.33
C LEU A 118 18.85 -2.55 13.77
N TYR A 119 19.15 -3.80 14.07
CA TYR A 119 20.15 -4.61 13.38
C TYR A 119 19.46 -5.45 12.30
N SER A 120 19.79 -5.21 11.03
CA SER A 120 19.20 -5.93 9.89
C SER A 120 20.14 -6.01 8.69
N PRO A 121 20.94 -7.08 8.54
CA PRO A 121 21.70 -7.33 7.31
C PRO A 121 20.83 -7.48 6.06
N ALA A 122 19.55 -7.83 6.22
CA ALA A 122 18.60 -7.92 5.12
C ALA A 122 18.36 -6.54 4.47
N ILE A 123 18.19 -5.49 5.27
CA ILE A 123 18.06 -4.10 4.77
C ILE A 123 19.33 -3.71 4.01
N THR A 124 20.51 -3.97 4.56
CA THR A 124 21.80 -3.69 3.87
C THR A 124 21.88 -4.38 2.51
N SER A 125 21.45 -5.64 2.43
CA SER A 125 21.44 -6.38 1.18
C SER A 125 20.47 -5.78 0.15
N ILE A 126 19.29 -5.37 0.59
CA ILE A 126 18.26 -4.77 -0.28
C ILE A 126 18.72 -3.39 -0.78
N LEU A 127 19.28 -2.54 0.07
CA LEU A 127 19.76 -1.20 -0.28
C LEU A 127 20.90 -1.20 -1.32
N LYS A 128 21.62 -2.31 -1.49
CA LYS A 128 22.61 -2.47 -2.56
C LYS A 128 21.99 -2.49 -3.96
N THR A 129 20.73 -2.88 -4.07
CA THR A 129 20.04 -3.11 -5.36
C THR A 129 18.91 -2.14 -5.62
N ARG A 130 18.29 -1.60 -4.58
CA ARG A 130 17.14 -0.68 -4.69
C ARG A 130 17.09 0.29 -3.51
N ASN A 131 16.47 1.45 -3.72
CA ASN A 131 16.08 2.34 -2.65
C ASN A 131 14.67 1.94 -2.18
N ALA A 132 14.39 2.17 -0.90
CA ALA A 132 13.07 2.07 -0.33
C ALA A 132 12.84 3.22 0.63
N MET A 133 11.62 3.73 0.66
CA MET A 133 11.22 4.83 1.56
C MET A 133 10.57 4.26 2.82
N LEU A 134 9.78 3.20 2.68
CA LEU A 134 9.05 2.56 3.76
C LEU A 134 9.42 1.09 3.84
N TRP A 135 9.51 0.55 5.04
CA TRP A 135 9.89 -0.82 5.32
C TRP A 135 8.84 -1.50 6.20
N PHE A 136 8.45 -2.72 5.84
CA PHE A 136 7.58 -3.54 6.67
C PHE A 136 8.32 -4.80 7.12
N SER A 137 8.36 -5.02 8.43
CA SER A 137 9.05 -6.17 9.02
C SER A 137 8.48 -6.55 10.37
N LEU A 138 8.63 -7.82 10.74
CA LEU A 138 8.43 -8.26 12.12
C LEU A 138 9.68 -7.92 12.93
N VAL A 139 9.52 -7.12 13.98
CA VAL A 139 10.59 -6.59 14.82
C VAL A 139 10.51 -7.23 16.20
N LEU A 140 11.65 -7.71 16.66
CA LEU A 140 11.84 -8.22 18.01
C LEU A 140 12.87 -7.35 18.76
N SER A 141 12.68 -7.21 20.07
CA SER A 141 13.59 -6.46 20.93
C SER A 141 14.68 -7.37 21.54
N ASN A 142 15.87 -6.85 21.66
CA ASN A 142 16.95 -7.38 22.45
C ASN A 142 17.48 -6.27 23.37
N PRO A 143 18.26 -6.58 24.43
CA PRO A 143 18.69 -5.56 25.39
C PRO A 143 19.50 -4.38 24.81
N ARG A 144 20.06 -4.51 23.62
CA ARG A 144 20.91 -3.46 22.99
C ARG A 144 20.34 -2.86 21.72
N CYS A 145 19.52 -3.60 20.99
CA CYS A 145 18.92 -3.16 19.73
C CYS A 145 17.74 -4.08 19.36
N CYS A 146 16.91 -3.64 18.44
CA CYS A 146 15.93 -4.50 17.81
C CYS A 146 16.55 -5.32 16.68
N GLN A 147 15.85 -6.37 16.24
CA GLN A 147 16.21 -7.21 15.09
C GLN A 147 14.98 -7.52 14.25
N THR A 148 15.17 -7.85 12.99
CA THR A 148 14.10 -8.36 12.12
C THR A 148 14.03 -9.88 12.18
N TYR A 149 12.82 -10.43 12.07
CA TYR A 149 12.59 -11.86 11.89
C TYR A 149 11.78 -12.13 10.62
N GLY A 150 12.25 -13.06 9.81
CA GLY A 150 11.61 -13.41 8.53
C GLY A 150 11.81 -12.37 7.43
N PRO A 151 10.93 -12.32 6.44
CA PRO A 151 11.00 -11.36 5.34
C PRO A 151 10.97 -9.90 5.79
N VAL A 152 11.79 -9.07 5.15
CA VAL A 152 11.72 -7.61 5.23
C VAL A 152 11.23 -7.12 3.87
N VAL A 153 10.17 -6.34 3.86
CA VAL A 153 9.52 -5.84 2.64
C VAL A 153 9.84 -4.36 2.46
N PRO A 154 10.57 -3.98 1.40
CA PRO A 154 10.77 -2.59 1.04
C PRO A 154 9.66 -2.09 0.14
N PHE A 155 9.12 -0.90 0.39
CA PHE A 155 8.19 -0.21 -0.47
C PHE A 155 8.86 0.98 -1.14
N ASN A 156 8.73 1.06 -2.46
CA ASN A 156 9.30 2.14 -3.26
C ASN A 156 8.32 3.28 -3.51
N GLY A 157 7.03 2.98 -3.51
CA GLY A 157 5.99 3.90 -3.95
C GLY A 157 4.81 4.03 -3.00
N PHE A 158 4.86 3.40 -1.83
CA PHE A 158 3.84 3.57 -0.80
C PHE A 158 4.33 4.53 0.28
N GLU A 159 3.45 5.45 0.65
CA GLU A 159 3.61 6.40 1.76
C GLU A 159 2.78 5.93 2.98
N PRO A 160 2.97 6.48 4.18
CA PRO A 160 2.14 6.14 5.35
C PRO A 160 0.64 6.31 5.10
N ASP A 161 0.21 7.35 4.39
CA ASP A 161 -1.19 7.57 4.02
C ASP A 161 -1.78 6.41 3.21
N ASP A 162 -0.98 5.81 2.31
CA ASP A 162 -1.37 4.63 1.55
C ASP A 162 -1.68 3.44 2.46
N ILE A 163 -0.84 3.23 3.48
CA ILE A 163 -1.01 2.14 4.44
C ILE A 163 -2.24 2.38 5.31
N PHE A 164 -2.44 3.63 5.76
CA PHE A 164 -3.63 3.99 6.54
C PHE A 164 -4.90 3.76 5.73
N PHE A 165 -4.95 4.25 4.49
CA PHE A 165 -6.06 3.96 3.57
C PHE A 165 -6.29 2.46 3.40
N PHE A 166 -5.24 1.66 3.18
CA PHE A 166 -5.39 0.21 3.06
C PHE A 166 -5.98 -0.40 4.33
N ALA A 167 -5.55 0.05 5.50
CA ALA A 167 -6.06 -0.43 6.78
C ALA A 167 -7.55 -0.14 6.96
N THR A 168 -8.02 1.06 6.59
CA THR A 168 -9.46 1.39 6.62
C THR A 168 -10.28 0.55 5.65
N GLU A 169 -9.70 0.15 4.51
CA GLU A 169 -10.35 -0.77 3.57
C GLU A 169 -10.37 -2.22 4.07
N VAL A 170 -9.42 -2.64 4.91
CA VAL A 170 -9.40 -3.94 5.61
C VAL A 170 -10.43 -3.96 6.73
N ASN A 171 -10.49 -2.88 7.52
CA ASN A 171 -11.37 -2.74 8.67
C ASN A 171 -11.87 -1.28 8.79
N HIS A 172 -13.14 -1.06 8.47
CA HIS A 172 -13.78 0.27 8.49
C HIS A 172 -13.96 0.89 9.88
N LEU A 173 -13.55 0.19 10.94
CA LEU A 173 -13.58 0.70 12.31
C LEU A 173 -12.27 1.38 12.72
N ILE A 174 -11.29 1.44 11.84
CA ILE A 174 -10.03 2.14 12.08
C ILE A 174 -10.27 3.64 11.92
N GLU A 175 -10.06 4.38 13.01
CA GLU A 175 -10.24 5.83 13.06
C GLU A 175 -8.90 6.56 13.27
N ASP A 176 -7.90 5.89 13.88
CA ASP A 176 -6.59 6.47 14.18
C ASP A 176 -5.43 5.46 14.02
N GLU A 177 -4.22 5.90 14.30
CA GLU A 177 -2.99 5.10 14.19
C GLU A 177 -2.93 3.98 15.22
N ASP A 178 -3.50 4.16 16.40
CA ASP A 178 -3.55 3.12 17.45
C ASP A 178 -4.44 1.95 17.02
N ASP A 179 -5.58 2.24 16.39
CA ASP A 179 -6.46 1.23 15.80
C ASP A 179 -5.77 0.49 14.66
N LEU A 180 -5.02 1.22 13.82
CA LEU A 180 -4.24 0.62 12.73
C LEU A 180 -3.18 -0.33 13.27
N ILE A 181 -2.41 0.08 14.27
CA ILE A 181 -1.41 -0.77 14.93
C ILE A 181 -2.07 -2.03 15.52
N ALA A 182 -3.21 -1.87 16.18
CA ALA A 182 -3.97 -2.99 16.74
C ALA A 182 -4.48 -3.94 15.63
N GLU A 183 -4.93 -3.43 14.49
CA GLU A 183 -5.34 -4.25 13.35
C GLU A 183 -4.15 -5.03 12.76
N ILE A 184 -2.99 -4.40 12.56
CA ILE A 184 -1.77 -5.09 12.12
C ILE A 184 -1.41 -6.24 13.07
N ASP A 185 -1.47 -6.01 14.38
CA ASP A 185 -1.16 -7.03 15.40
C ASP A 185 -2.20 -8.15 15.44
N SER A 186 -3.46 -7.86 15.17
CA SER A 186 -4.52 -8.88 15.19
C SER A 186 -4.62 -9.67 13.89
N ASN A 187 -4.40 -9.01 12.74
CA ASN A 187 -4.63 -9.53 11.40
C ASN A 187 -3.50 -9.15 10.42
N PRO A 188 -2.25 -9.60 10.62
CA PRO A 188 -1.10 -9.15 9.84
C PRO A 188 -1.09 -9.61 8.37
N LEU A 189 -1.84 -10.67 8.00
CA LEU A 189 -1.73 -11.26 6.65
C LEU A 189 -2.06 -10.28 5.52
N PRO A 190 -3.11 -9.47 5.56
CA PRO A 190 -3.37 -8.47 4.51
C PRO A 190 -2.18 -7.53 4.31
N PHE A 191 -1.55 -7.06 5.39
CA PHE A 191 -0.38 -6.17 5.34
C PHE A 191 0.88 -6.88 4.80
N MET A 192 1.07 -8.16 5.14
CA MET A 192 2.14 -8.98 4.54
C MET A 192 1.95 -9.15 3.02
N LEU A 193 0.72 -9.19 2.54
CA LEU A 193 0.40 -9.31 1.11
C LEU A 193 0.64 -8.02 0.33
N LEU A 194 0.83 -6.86 0.97
CA LEU A 194 1.23 -5.61 0.32
C LEU A 194 2.57 -5.74 -0.44
N ILE A 195 3.35 -6.80 -0.18
CA ILE A 195 4.52 -7.13 -1.00
C ILE A 195 4.17 -7.24 -2.50
N SER A 196 2.95 -7.57 -2.87
CA SER A 196 2.51 -7.61 -4.27
C SER A 196 2.64 -6.26 -4.98
N GLY A 197 2.45 -5.15 -4.24
CA GLY A 197 2.62 -3.78 -4.72
C GLY A 197 3.99 -3.16 -4.41
N SER A 198 4.89 -3.87 -3.73
CA SER A 198 6.16 -3.33 -3.20
C SER A 198 7.11 -2.76 -4.26
N THR A 199 6.98 -3.19 -5.50
CA THR A 199 7.82 -2.72 -6.63
C THR A 199 7.13 -1.67 -7.49
N LEU A 200 5.88 -1.33 -7.20
CA LEU A 200 5.17 -0.29 -7.95
C LEU A 200 5.83 1.06 -7.69
N PRO A 201 6.06 1.84 -8.76
CA PRO A 201 6.71 3.14 -8.63
C PRO A 201 5.73 4.20 -8.16
N VAL A 202 6.26 5.27 -7.56
CA VAL A 202 5.53 6.54 -7.43
C VAL A 202 5.21 7.08 -8.82
N LEU A 203 3.97 7.48 -9.05
CA LEU A 203 3.54 8.06 -10.30
C LEU A 203 3.66 9.59 -10.26
N TYR A 204 4.36 10.15 -11.24
CA TYR A 204 4.48 11.59 -11.41
C TYR A 204 3.94 12.01 -12.78
N SER A 205 3.24 13.13 -12.81
CA SER A 205 2.93 13.86 -14.04
C SER A 205 3.62 15.22 -13.99
N LYS A 206 4.66 15.41 -14.81
CA LYS A 206 5.62 16.51 -14.68
C LYS A 206 6.26 16.48 -13.28
N ASP A 207 6.05 17.54 -12.47
CA ASP A 207 6.59 17.66 -11.12
C ASP A 207 5.55 17.36 -10.03
N HIS A 208 4.37 16.86 -10.40
CA HIS A 208 3.28 16.57 -9.47
C HIS A 208 3.17 15.08 -9.22
N HIS A 209 3.14 14.68 -7.94
CA HIS A 209 2.78 13.34 -7.52
C HIS A 209 1.30 13.10 -7.87
N VAL A 210 1.00 11.98 -8.54
CA VAL A 210 -0.36 11.59 -8.91
C VAL A 210 -0.96 10.76 -7.79
N LEU A 211 -1.99 11.31 -7.16
CA LEU A 211 -2.69 10.77 -6.01
C LEU A 211 -4.20 10.91 -6.20
N HIS A 212 -4.98 10.12 -5.50
CA HIS A 212 -6.36 10.47 -5.19
C HIS A 212 -6.36 11.26 -3.87
N VAL A 213 -6.79 12.51 -3.93
CA VAL A 213 -6.91 13.40 -2.76
C VAL A 213 -8.36 13.83 -2.68
N MET A 214 -9.04 13.45 -1.60
CA MET A 214 -10.49 13.56 -1.50
C MET A 214 -10.91 13.98 -0.09
N ALA A 215 -12.06 14.68 -0.02
CA ALA A 215 -12.76 14.95 1.23
C ALA A 215 -14.26 14.99 0.99
N GLU A 216 -15.04 14.61 2.00
CA GLU A 216 -16.50 14.62 1.93
C GLU A 216 -17.08 15.44 3.09
N PHE A 217 -18.03 16.30 2.79
CA PHE A 217 -18.64 17.23 3.75
C PHE A 217 -20.17 17.20 3.64
N ASP A 218 -20.84 17.29 4.76
CA ASP A 218 -22.27 17.59 4.81
C ASP A 218 -22.51 19.06 4.50
N VAL A 219 -23.39 19.34 3.53
CA VAL A 219 -23.72 20.71 3.08
C VAL A 219 -25.22 20.82 2.89
N ASP A 220 -25.89 21.56 3.78
CA ASP A 220 -27.35 21.70 3.76
C ASP A 220 -27.94 22.18 2.43
N SER A 221 -27.23 23.06 1.73
CA SER A 221 -27.62 23.53 0.40
C SER A 221 -26.47 24.20 -0.34
N LEU A 222 -26.45 24.04 -1.67
CA LEU A 222 -25.47 24.67 -2.54
C LEU A 222 -26.11 25.68 -3.49
N ASP A 223 -25.79 26.98 -3.35
CA ASP A 223 -26.15 27.97 -4.37
C ASP A 223 -25.20 27.90 -5.57
N THR A 224 -25.52 27.05 -6.53
CA THR A 224 -24.70 26.80 -7.74
C THR A 224 -24.38 28.05 -8.55
N ARG A 225 -25.15 29.17 -8.39
CA ARG A 225 -24.88 30.43 -9.10
C ARG A 225 -23.56 31.07 -8.67
N LYS A 226 -23.16 30.90 -7.42
CA LYS A 226 -21.90 31.43 -6.87
C LYS A 226 -20.68 30.74 -7.47
N PHE A 227 -20.84 29.51 -7.97
CA PHE A 227 -19.76 28.69 -8.51
C PHE A 227 -19.48 28.97 -10.00
N LYS A 228 -20.37 29.63 -10.73
CA LYS A 228 -20.26 29.85 -12.17
C LYS A 228 -19.01 30.62 -12.61
N SER A 229 -18.44 31.46 -11.75
CA SER A 229 -17.21 32.20 -12.04
C SER A 229 -16.01 31.28 -12.15
N SER A 230 -15.82 30.41 -11.20
CA SER A 230 -14.64 29.55 -11.03
C SER A 230 -14.83 28.13 -11.58
N PHE A 231 -16.05 27.64 -11.69
CA PHE A 231 -16.36 26.27 -12.07
C PHE A 231 -17.15 26.17 -13.38
N LYS A 232 -16.93 25.07 -14.12
CA LYS A 232 -17.89 24.55 -15.09
C LYS A 232 -18.83 23.62 -14.33
N THR A 233 -20.13 23.77 -14.56
CA THR A 233 -21.17 22.98 -13.87
C THR A 233 -21.87 22.05 -14.83
N ALA A 234 -22.07 20.79 -14.44
CA ALA A 234 -22.94 19.83 -15.10
C ALA A 234 -23.89 19.24 -14.05
N PHE A 235 -25.07 18.76 -14.48
CA PHE A 235 -26.06 18.17 -13.58
C PHE A 235 -26.56 16.85 -14.15
N SER A 236 -26.64 15.83 -13.33
CA SER A 236 -27.16 14.51 -13.70
C SER A 236 -27.69 13.78 -12.45
N HIS A 237 -28.92 13.27 -12.50
CA HIS A 237 -29.53 12.42 -11.46
C HIS A 237 -29.45 12.98 -10.02
N GLY A 238 -29.67 14.28 -9.85
CA GLY A 238 -29.60 14.92 -8.51
C GLY A 238 -28.19 15.31 -8.07
N VAL A 239 -27.16 15.06 -8.91
CA VAL A 239 -25.77 15.39 -8.61
C VAL A 239 -25.28 16.52 -9.49
N TYR A 240 -24.69 17.54 -8.90
CA TYR A 240 -23.95 18.59 -9.60
C TYR A 240 -22.46 18.21 -9.64
N ARG A 241 -21.85 18.21 -10.84
CA ARG A 241 -20.41 18.19 -11.01
C ARG A 241 -19.90 19.62 -11.21
N LEU A 242 -18.97 20.04 -10.39
CA LEU A 242 -18.31 21.34 -10.39
C LEU A 242 -16.83 21.12 -10.78
N THR A 243 -16.49 21.29 -12.05
CA THR A 243 -15.10 21.15 -12.52
C THR A 243 -14.39 22.51 -12.46
N LEU A 244 -13.31 22.61 -11.72
CA LEU A 244 -12.54 23.84 -11.55
C LEU A 244 -11.91 24.27 -12.90
N LYS A 245 -12.25 25.44 -13.41
CA LYS A 245 -11.91 25.87 -14.79
C LYS A 245 -10.42 25.84 -15.09
N ARG A 246 -9.58 26.23 -14.14
CA ARG A 246 -8.12 26.29 -14.29
C ARG A 246 -7.43 24.96 -14.00
N TRP A 247 -7.97 24.16 -13.08
CA TRP A 247 -7.34 22.97 -12.55
C TRP A 247 -8.11 21.67 -12.81
N GLY A 248 -9.23 21.74 -13.53
CA GLY A 248 -10.07 20.57 -13.85
C GLY A 248 -9.51 19.63 -14.91
N GLY A 249 -8.40 19.99 -15.57
CA GLY A 249 -7.70 19.14 -16.53
C GLY A 249 -6.47 18.45 -15.95
N PRO A 250 -5.79 17.60 -16.78
CA PRO A 250 -4.58 16.90 -16.36
C PRO A 250 -3.48 17.88 -15.89
N PRO A 251 -2.69 17.49 -14.88
CA PRO A 251 -2.75 16.25 -14.08
C PRO A 251 -3.67 16.35 -12.88
N HIS A 252 -4.34 17.48 -12.64
CA HIS A 252 -4.97 17.81 -11.37
C HIS A 252 -6.38 17.23 -11.25
N PHE A 253 -7.19 17.26 -12.33
CA PHE A 253 -8.57 16.77 -12.38
C PHE A 253 -9.40 17.20 -11.14
N SER A 254 -9.31 18.51 -10.81
CA SER A 254 -9.94 19.08 -9.60
C SER A 254 -11.44 19.26 -9.84
N GLU A 255 -12.25 18.46 -9.17
CA GLU A 255 -13.70 18.40 -9.30
C GLU A 255 -14.37 18.28 -7.94
N ALA A 256 -15.58 18.86 -7.83
CA ALA A 256 -16.46 18.62 -6.69
C ALA A 256 -17.80 18.07 -7.17
N TYR A 257 -18.41 17.21 -6.36
CA TYR A 257 -19.70 16.60 -6.64
C TYR A 257 -20.63 16.90 -5.46
N TYR A 258 -21.71 17.65 -5.74
CA TYR A 258 -22.73 17.91 -4.74
C TYR A 258 -23.96 17.07 -5.04
N ASP A 259 -24.30 16.17 -4.13
CA ASP A 259 -25.50 15.33 -4.18
C ASP A 259 -26.63 16.00 -3.39
N GLU A 260 -27.66 16.48 -4.13
CA GLU A 260 -28.84 17.12 -3.51
C GLU A 260 -29.68 16.15 -2.68
N ASN A 261 -29.61 14.85 -2.95
CA ASN A 261 -30.41 13.86 -2.23
C ASN A 261 -29.80 13.50 -0.88
N GLU A 262 -28.48 13.47 -0.80
CA GLU A 262 -27.72 13.14 0.39
C GLU A 262 -27.23 14.39 1.16
N ASN A 263 -27.33 15.57 0.54
CA ASN A 263 -26.76 16.83 1.05
C ASN A 263 -25.24 16.73 1.31
N THR A 264 -24.52 16.01 0.46
CA THR A 264 -23.08 15.81 0.58
C THR A 264 -22.32 16.50 -0.54
N LEU A 265 -21.14 17.02 -0.20
CA LEU A 265 -20.19 17.62 -1.14
C LEU A 265 -18.88 16.81 -1.11
N LEU A 266 -18.64 16.03 -2.17
CA LEU A 266 -17.40 15.29 -2.36
C LEU A 266 -16.42 16.14 -3.16
N LEU A 267 -15.24 16.41 -2.62
CA LEU A 267 -14.12 17.02 -3.34
C LEU A 267 -13.16 15.93 -3.80
N SER A 268 -12.64 16.06 -5.02
CA SER A 268 -11.68 15.13 -5.59
C SER A 268 -10.67 15.83 -6.47
N ALA A 269 -9.40 15.49 -6.30
CA ALA A 269 -8.31 15.90 -7.17
C ALA A 269 -7.28 14.78 -7.32
N MET A 270 -6.48 14.85 -8.38
CA MET A 270 -5.41 13.87 -8.65
C MET A 270 -4.03 14.37 -8.22
N THR A 271 -3.96 15.47 -7.48
CA THR A 271 -2.71 16.00 -6.90
C THR A 271 -3.02 16.85 -5.67
N ASP A 272 -2.11 16.91 -4.70
CA ASP A 272 -2.23 17.78 -3.53
C ASP A 272 -2.49 19.25 -3.90
N ARG A 273 -1.77 19.75 -4.91
CA ARG A 273 -1.97 21.11 -5.40
C ARG A 273 -3.35 21.33 -6.00
N GLY A 274 -3.83 20.35 -6.78
CA GLY A 274 -5.18 20.41 -7.37
C GLY A 274 -6.26 20.44 -6.28
N PHE A 275 -6.08 19.70 -5.21
CA PHE A 275 -6.99 19.68 -4.08
C PHE A 275 -6.97 21.01 -3.30
N ALA A 276 -5.79 21.56 -3.01
CA ALA A 276 -5.67 22.85 -2.35
C ALA A 276 -6.30 24.00 -3.14
N GLU A 277 -6.14 24.02 -4.47
CA GLU A 277 -6.79 25.01 -5.34
C GLU A 277 -8.31 24.80 -5.42
N LEU A 278 -8.78 23.55 -5.34
CA LEU A 278 -10.20 23.22 -5.32
C LEU A 278 -10.86 23.71 -4.02
N THR A 279 -10.28 23.35 -2.87
CA THR A 279 -10.77 23.79 -1.55
C THR A 279 -10.77 25.30 -1.40
N GLY A 280 -9.70 25.97 -1.86
CA GLY A 280 -9.62 27.44 -1.91
C GLY A 280 -10.76 28.06 -2.72
N ALA A 281 -11.00 27.56 -3.94
CA ALA A 281 -12.06 28.05 -4.80
C ALA A 281 -13.47 27.82 -4.24
N ILE A 282 -13.70 26.71 -3.54
CA ILE A 282 -14.97 26.42 -2.84
C ILE A 282 -15.19 27.41 -1.69
N ARG A 283 -14.16 27.70 -0.90
CA ARG A 283 -14.21 28.71 0.18
C ARG A 283 -14.49 30.11 -0.36
N ASP A 284 -13.87 30.49 -1.48
CA ASP A 284 -14.12 31.77 -2.15
C ASP A 284 -15.58 31.90 -2.62
N CYS A 285 -16.27 30.78 -2.86
CA CYS A 285 -17.69 30.75 -3.14
C CYS A 285 -18.57 30.83 -1.90
N GLY A 286 -17.97 30.90 -0.70
CA GLY A 286 -18.67 31.11 0.57
C GLY A 286 -19.08 29.85 1.32
N LEU A 287 -18.47 28.69 1.03
CA LEU A 287 -18.57 27.48 1.83
C LEU A 287 -17.37 27.39 2.77
N ASP A 288 -17.65 27.27 4.07
CA ASP A 288 -16.61 27.07 5.09
C ASP A 288 -16.36 25.56 5.23
N ILE A 289 -15.30 25.08 4.60
CA ILE A 289 -14.87 23.68 4.61
C ILE A 289 -13.42 23.58 5.13
N PRO A 290 -13.06 22.50 5.82
CA PRO A 290 -11.66 22.23 6.22
C PRO A 290 -10.72 22.19 4.99
N PRO A 291 -9.42 22.53 5.17
CA PRO A 291 -8.43 22.45 4.09
C PRO A 291 -7.95 21.03 3.84
N ASP A 292 -8.07 20.16 4.84
CA ASP A 292 -7.44 18.85 4.87
C ASP A 292 -8.27 17.83 4.10
N ALA A 293 -7.62 16.82 3.56
CA ALA A 293 -8.26 15.72 2.87
C ALA A 293 -8.53 14.58 3.85
N ASP A 294 -9.65 13.87 3.65
CA ASP A 294 -9.97 12.65 4.40
C ASP A 294 -9.21 11.45 3.83
N ILE A 295 -8.95 11.47 2.52
CA ILE A 295 -8.26 10.41 1.79
C ILE A 295 -7.15 11.04 0.96
N ARG A 296 -5.93 10.50 1.13
CA ARG A 296 -4.78 10.77 0.29
C ARG A 296 -4.12 9.43 -0.04
N VAL A 297 -4.28 8.95 -1.27
CA VAL A 297 -3.84 7.59 -1.64
C VAL A 297 -3.32 7.52 -3.08
N SER A 298 -2.26 6.74 -3.29
CA SER A 298 -1.72 6.48 -4.61
C SER A 298 -2.63 5.52 -5.43
N PRO A 299 -2.74 5.71 -6.76
CA PRO A 299 -3.44 4.75 -7.62
C PRO A 299 -2.87 3.33 -7.53
N ALA A 300 -1.57 3.21 -7.25
CA ALA A 300 -0.90 1.94 -7.03
C ALA A 300 -1.45 1.21 -5.80
N MET A 301 -1.67 1.92 -4.68
CA MET A 301 -2.28 1.35 -3.49
C MET A 301 -3.73 0.96 -3.73
N VAL A 302 -4.54 1.79 -4.37
CA VAL A 302 -5.94 1.45 -4.69
C VAL A 302 -6.04 0.16 -5.50
N SER A 303 -5.15 -0.01 -6.48
CA SER A 303 -5.07 -1.24 -7.29
C SER A 303 -4.64 -2.45 -6.46
N THR A 304 -3.58 -2.30 -5.65
CA THR A 304 -3.06 -3.36 -4.77
C THR A 304 -4.10 -3.78 -3.73
N ALA A 305 -4.75 -2.81 -3.09
CA ALA A 305 -5.82 -3.07 -2.12
C ALA A 305 -7.01 -3.80 -2.76
N SER A 306 -7.44 -3.37 -3.95
CA SER A 306 -8.51 -4.04 -4.70
C SER A 306 -8.18 -5.51 -5.01
N GLU A 307 -6.92 -5.78 -5.37
CA GLU A 307 -6.43 -7.14 -5.62
C GLU A 307 -6.43 -7.97 -4.33
N ILE A 308 -5.85 -7.46 -3.24
CA ILE A 308 -5.74 -8.18 -1.96
C ILE A 308 -7.12 -8.47 -1.37
N LEU A 309 -8.01 -7.49 -1.39
CA LEU A 309 -9.35 -7.63 -0.82
C LEU A 309 -10.35 -8.35 -1.75
N GLY A 310 -9.97 -8.59 -3.00
CA GLY A 310 -10.81 -9.29 -3.98
C GLY A 310 -12.08 -8.50 -4.37
N ARG A 311 -12.07 -7.19 -4.18
CA ARG A 311 -13.19 -6.30 -4.54
C ARG A 311 -12.67 -5.02 -5.20
N LYS A 312 -13.47 -4.46 -6.10
CA LYS A 312 -13.16 -3.15 -6.68
C LYS A 312 -13.35 -2.06 -5.61
N ILE A 313 -12.33 -1.25 -5.43
CA ILE A 313 -12.43 -0.02 -4.64
C ILE A 313 -12.74 1.12 -5.62
N ASP A 314 -13.89 1.79 -5.43
CA ASP A 314 -14.35 2.87 -6.29
C ASP A 314 -14.37 4.19 -5.52
N LEU A 315 -13.29 4.96 -5.66
CA LEU A 315 -13.15 6.27 -5.03
C LEU A 315 -13.99 7.35 -5.73
N LEU A 316 -14.36 7.14 -7.01
CA LEU A 316 -15.02 8.15 -7.82
C LEU A 316 -16.48 7.78 -8.11
N ARG A 317 -17.27 7.56 -7.05
CA ARG A 317 -18.66 7.07 -7.12
C ARG A 317 -19.58 7.82 -8.08
N TYR A 318 -19.35 9.11 -8.28
CA TYR A 318 -20.17 9.94 -9.17
C TYR A 318 -19.63 10.07 -10.60
N SER A 319 -18.41 9.64 -10.86
CA SER A 319 -17.80 9.82 -12.20
C SER A 319 -18.58 9.13 -13.31
N GLY A 320 -19.25 8.02 -12.98
CA GLY A 320 -20.08 7.26 -13.90
C GLY A 320 -21.30 8.03 -14.43
N LEU A 321 -21.82 9.00 -13.65
CA LEU A 321 -23.00 9.81 -14.02
C LEU A 321 -22.69 10.85 -15.10
N PHE A 322 -21.41 11.18 -15.29
CA PHE A 322 -20.94 12.25 -16.19
C PHE A 322 -20.01 11.73 -17.28
N LYS A 323 -20.02 10.41 -17.53
CA LYS A 323 -19.28 9.86 -18.66
C LYS A 323 -19.87 10.47 -19.95
N GLU A 324 -19.04 11.24 -20.66
CA GLU A 324 -19.34 11.50 -22.06
C GLU A 324 -19.35 10.15 -22.77
N ASP A 325 -20.32 9.93 -23.67
CA ASP A 325 -20.30 8.75 -24.53
C ASP A 325 -19.00 8.80 -25.37
N VAL A 326 -17.98 8.13 -24.87
CA VAL A 326 -16.73 7.96 -25.62
C VAL A 326 -17.10 7.10 -26.82
N PRO A 327 -16.85 7.56 -28.06
CA PRO A 327 -17.14 6.75 -29.23
C PRO A 327 -16.58 5.35 -29.06
N VAL A 328 -17.37 4.32 -29.37
CA VAL A 328 -17.02 2.89 -29.15
C VAL A 328 -15.61 2.58 -29.68
N GLU A 329 -15.22 3.16 -30.82
CA GLU A 329 -13.88 3.02 -31.40
C GLU A 329 -12.74 3.55 -30.49
N LYS A 330 -13.00 4.64 -29.75
CA LYS A 330 -12.01 5.17 -28.78
C LYS A 330 -11.93 4.31 -27.53
N GLN A 331 -13.06 3.79 -27.04
CA GLN A 331 -13.10 2.89 -25.90
C GLN A 331 -12.38 1.58 -26.20
N GLU A 332 -12.64 0.96 -27.35
CA GLU A 332 -11.94 -0.23 -27.81
C GLU A 332 -10.44 -0.03 -27.97
N GLY A 333 -10.04 1.18 -28.41
CA GLY A 333 -8.64 1.57 -28.52
C GLY A 333 -7.94 1.67 -27.16
N LEU A 334 -8.63 2.25 -26.15
CA LEU A 334 -8.14 2.34 -24.77
C LEU A 334 -8.06 0.96 -24.10
N ASP A 335 -9.07 0.12 -24.30
CA ASP A 335 -9.11 -1.23 -23.73
C ASP A 335 -7.98 -2.10 -24.30
N ARG A 336 -7.70 -1.99 -25.60
CA ARG A 336 -6.55 -2.65 -26.24
C ARG A 336 -5.22 -2.15 -25.70
N LEU A 337 -5.08 -0.83 -25.51
CA LEU A 337 -3.87 -0.22 -24.94
C LEU A 337 -3.63 -0.70 -23.49
N ASN A 338 -4.65 -0.66 -22.66
CA ASN A 338 -4.58 -1.14 -21.29
C ASN A 338 -4.16 -2.62 -21.24
N ARG A 339 -4.79 -3.46 -22.06
CA ARG A 339 -4.44 -4.87 -22.16
C ARG A 339 -3.01 -5.11 -22.62
N LEU A 340 -2.51 -4.31 -23.56
CA LEU A 340 -1.11 -4.37 -24.01
C LEU A 340 -0.14 -4.08 -22.86
N ILE A 341 -0.43 -3.03 -22.10
CA ILE A 341 0.39 -2.60 -20.95
C ILE A 341 0.33 -3.67 -19.85
N GLU A 342 -0.85 -4.14 -19.46
CA GLU A 342 -1.03 -5.18 -18.44
C GLU A 342 -0.24 -6.47 -18.75
N LEU A 343 -0.26 -6.90 -20.01
CA LEU A 343 0.47 -8.09 -20.43
C LEU A 343 1.99 -7.90 -20.47
N ALA A 344 2.47 -6.68 -20.71
CA ALA A 344 3.90 -6.37 -20.80
C ALA A 344 4.54 -6.05 -19.44
N LEU A 345 3.78 -5.48 -18.51
CA LEU A 345 4.23 -4.99 -17.21
C LEU A 345 5.03 -6.02 -16.39
N PRO A 346 4.62 -7.29 -16.26
CA PRO A 346 5.37 -8.29 -15.51
C PRO A 346 6.78 -8.52 -16.06
N ALA A 347 6.94 -8.55 -17.38
CA ALA A 347 8.25 -8.73 -18.02
C ALA A 347 9.13 -7.47 -17.87
N ILE A 348 8.54 -6.29 -18.06
CA ILE A 348 9.22 -5.00 -17.89
C ILE A 348 9.72 -4.85 -16.45
N ASN A 349 8.89 -5.16 -15.46
CA ASN A 349 9.25 -5.08 -14.05
C ASN A 349 10.32 -6.11 -13.65
N ALA A 350 10.33 -7.27 -14.29
CA ALA A 350 11.36 -8.28 -14.10
C ALA A 350 12.70 -7.96 -14.82
N GLY A 351 12.76 -6.84 -15.58
CA GLY A 351 13.92 -6.50 -16.40
C GLY A 351 14.15 -7.45 -17.58
N VAL A 352 13.13 -8.22 -17.96
CA VAL A 352 13.15 -9.18 -19.07
C VAL A 352 12.46 -8.56 -20.28
N GLN A 353 12.99 -8.81 -21.47
CA GLN A 353 12.35 -8.33 -22.69
C GLN A 353 11.01 -9.10 -22.89
N PRO A 354 9.86 -8.38 -22.99
CA PRO A 354 8.57 -9.05 -23.21
C PRO A 354 8.51 -9.70 -24.59
N ASP A 355 7.82 -10.84 -24.69
CA ASP A 355 7.51 -11.47 -25.98
C ASP A 355 6.43 -10.63 -26.71
N ILE A 356 6.95 -9.66 -27.49
CA ILE A 356 6.12 -8.66 -28.18
C ILE A 356 5.10 -9.31 -29.12
N ARG A 357 5.44 -10.43 -29.80
CA ARG A 357 4.52 -11.10 -30.71
C ARG A 357 3.32 -11.68 -29.98
N SER A 358 3.57 -12.44 -28.90
CA SER A 358 2.51 -13.05 -28.08
C SER A 358 1.63 -12.00 -27.42
N ILE A 359 2.23 -10.92 -26.91
CA ILE A 359 1.51 -9.83 -26.23
C ILE A 359 0.68 -9.02 -27.22
N ALA A 360 1.23 -8.69 -28.39
CA ALA A 360 0.52 -7.97 -29.46
C ALA A 360 -0.72 -8.72 -29.93
N GLU A 361 -0.58 -10.01 -30.21
CA GLU A 361 -1.70 -10.87 -30.62
C GLU A 361 -2.83 -10.88 -29.58
N LYS A 362 -2.49 -11.04 -28.30
CA LYS A 362 -3.45 -11.06 -27.17
C LYS A 362 -4.12 -9.70 -26.95
N ALA A 363 -3.44 -8.59 -27.25
CA ALA A 363 -3.93 -7.24 -27.08
C ALA A 363 -4.63 -6.70 -28.34
N GLY A 364 -4.58 -7.41 -29.46
CA GLY A 364 -5.19 -7.02 -30.74
C GLY A 364 -4.43 -5.91 -31.46
N TYR A 365 -3.09 -5.92 -31.38
CA TYR A 365 -2.20 -5.02 -32.10
C TYR A 365 -1.34 -5.75 -33.12
N GLU A 366 -0.91 -5.05 -34.16
CA GLU A 366 0.20 -5.50 -34.97
C GLU A 366 1.51 -5.46 -34.18
N PRO A 367 2.40 -6.46 -34.32
CA PRO A 367 3.62 -6.55 -33.51
C PRO A 367 4.51 -5.31 -33.55
N GLU A 368 4.62 -4.64 -34.69
CA GLU A 368 5.42 -3.40 -34.85
C GLU A 368 4.81 -2.25 -34.05
N THR A 369 3.49 -2.07 -34.11
CA THR A 369 2.78 -1.04 -33.35
C THR A 369 2.88 -1.28 -31.86
N ALA A 370 2.73 -2.53 -31.40
CA ALA A 370 2.90 -2.90 -30.02
C ALA A 370 4.33 -2.63 -29.52
N ALA A 371 5.34 -2.93 -30.33
CA ALA A 371 6.74 -2.65 -30.02
C ALA A 371 7.02 -1.15 -29.83
N ASP A 372 6.45 -0.30 -30.69
CA ASP A 372 6.61 1.15 -30.61
C ASP A 372 5.93 1.74 -29.39
N ILE A 373 4.71 1.29 -29.06
CA ILE A 373 4.00 1.70 -27.84
C ILE A 373 4.79 1.30 -26.60
N LEU A 374 5.21 0.04 -26.50
CA LEU A 374 5.95 -0.46 -25.34
C LEU A 374 7.31 0.23 -25.19
N ARG A 375 8.00 0.57 -26.29
CA ARG A 375 9.22 1.36 -26.26
C ARG A 375 8.98 2.76 -25.70
N GLN A 376 7.93 3.45 -26.12
CA GLN A 376 7.56 4.77 -25.59
C GLN A 376 7.25 4.72 -24.11
N VAL A 377 6.51 3.71 -23.66
CA VAL A 377 6.21 3.49 -22.22
C VAL A 377 7.48 3.22 -21.43
N THR A 378 8.35 2.32 -21.92
CA THR A 378 9.62 1.99 -21.26
C THR A 378 10.58 3.18 -21.22
N ASP A 379 10.65 3.97 -22.29
CA ASP A 379 11.47 5.19 -22.34
C ASP A 379 10.96 6.27 -21.38
N GLN A 380 9.66 6.39 -21.20
CA GLN A 380 9.08 7.28 -20.19
C GLN A 380 9.42 6.81 -18.77
N ILE A 381 9.25 5.53 -18.47
CA ILE A 381 9.60 4.95 -17.17
C ILE A 381 11.11 5.18 -16.88
N ASN A 382 11.98 4.93 -17.86
CA ASN A 382 13.43 5.10 -17.72
C ASN A 382 13.85 6.58 -17.57
N LYS A 383 13.14 7.52 -18.22
CA LYS A 383 13.37 8.96 -18.04
C LYS A 383 12.95 9.43 -16.66
N MET A 384 11.85 8.92 -16.14
CA MET A 384 11.39 9.20 -14.77
C MET A 384 12.39 8.69 -13.72
N GLY A 385 12.88 7.46 -13.86
CA GLY A 385 13.91 6.90 -12.98
C GLY A 385 15.27 7.61 -13.01
N LYS A 386 15.62 8.30 -14.11
CA LYS A 386 16.85 9.11 -14.20
C LYS A 386 16.71 10.53 -13.63
N SER A 387 15.52 11.09 -13.63
CA SER A 387 15.25 12.40 -13.03
C SER A 387 15.34 12.35 -11.50
N SER A 388 14.94 11.23 -10.90
CA SER A 388 15.06 10.96 -9.45
C SER A 388 16.51 10.79 -8.97
N LYS A 389 17.48 10.50 -9.86
CA LYS A 389 18.91 10.35 -9.51
C LYS A 389 19.71 11.66 -9.57
N ARG A 390 19.08 12.80 -9.90
CA ARG A 390 19.74 14.11 -10.04
C ARG A 390 19.31 15.16 -9.02
N LYS A 391 18.55 14.77 -8.04
CA LYS A 391 18.27 15.56 -6.83
C LYS A 391 18.73 14.72 -5.63
#